data_33d4dcfe7c5ad4cc3f7398cc8c9c5a4c
#
_entry.id   33d4dcfe7c5ad4cc3f7398cc8c9c5a4c
#
_cell.length_a   1.000
_cell.length_b   1.000
_cell.length_c   1.000
_cell.angle_alpha   90.00
_cell.angle_beta   90.00
_cell.angle_gamma   90.00
#
_symmetry.space_group_name_H-M   'P 1'
#
loop_
_entity.id
_entity.type
_entity.pdbx_description
1 polymer ?
#
loop_
_entity_poly.entity_id
_entity_poly.type
_entity_poly.pdbx_seq_one_letter_code
_entity_poly.pdbx_strand_id
1 'polypeptide(L)'
;YGSVGNEHMVSTFFAVLIYFLLLLSGRFIWAWLVKRRHTLFSGIHFAAGCIVWCAFLAFLFGQGFSDRYISDYLKKNIYVTQAGEVAGFADYCAKGAYTPVCLTYGPDGGTDMTTGTVDLSPYVAKEKKWHRIYRSFFTKHTRKDAPIAGKIWFPKEAENCPVVFMAHGNHSITAESYRGYDYLGEYLASHGYVFVSVDENILNERSGENDARAVLLLENIGEILEKNGDESQPVYSKIDEDNIALMGHSRGGEMIADAYLFNEYDAYPSNGMFTFDYHYRIRALIAVAPSVSQYLPAGHETELSDVDYLVLQGANDQDISVFLGNEQYENVSFSKDGSYIASSLYIAGANHGQFNTEWGEYDIGRPFSLWLNVKNFITAEDQQEILKIASLVFLDKSLKGKDTYADFLTDYAKYEEYLPETLYVQQYETSDALFITDYEEDSDLETAPCGSVSAEHFTMWTEEELADSESAMGKRENHAVRLKWKDTKAAYYEIALDEPMAMGEGGICFDAMDLREKAENEPMDFSVVLTDIHGNRAVSTLCDSTILYPAFPVKLSKLQYITGKNE
;
A
#
# COMPACT_ATOMS: atom_id res chain seq x y z
N TYR A 1 -7.56 -25.37 9.20
CA TYR A 1 -8.08 -25.43 10.58
C TYR A 1 -7.10 -26.06 11.59
N GLY A 2 -5.93 -26.56 11.15
CA GLY A 2 -4.95 -27.20 12.03
C GLY A 2 -3.77 -26.33 12.48
N SER A 3 -3.38 -25.31 11.74
CA SER A 3 -2.18 -24.51 11.97
C SER A 3 -2.44 -23.29 12.85
N VAL A 4 -3.53 -22.58 12.68
CA VAL A 4 -3.91 -21.39 13.50
C VAL A 4 -4.02 -21.74 14.99
N GLY A 5 -4.49 -22.95 15.34
CA GLY A 5 -4.53 -23.43 16.73
C GLY A 5 -3.15 -23.60 17.37
N ASN A 6 -2.13 -23.98 16.59
CA ASN A 6 -0.77 -24.18 17.09
C ASN A 6 -0.02 -22.85 17.32
N GLU A 7 -0.29 -21.82 16.55
CA GLU A 7 0.36 -20.52 16.64
C GLU A 7 -0.06 -19.74 17.88
N HIS A 8 -1.35 -19.65 18.13
CA HIS A 8 -1.86 -19.08 19.38
C HIS A 8 -1.37 -19.85 20.61
N MET A 9 -1.20 -21.17 20.49
CA MET A 9 -0.72 -21.99 21.58
C MET A 9 0.77 -21.71 21.90
N VAL A 10 1.62 -21.54 20.88
CA VAL A 10 3.05 -21.23 21.06
C VAL A 10 3.25 -19.82 21.58
N SER A 11 2.58 -18.82 21.02
CA SER A 11 2.66 -17.44 21.51
C SER A 11 2.12 -17.30 22.93
N THR A 12 1.02 -17.99 23.24
CA THR A 12 0.45 -18.05 24.59
C THR A 12 1.42 -18.73 25.56
N PHE A 13 2.08 -19.81 25.15
CA PHE A 13 3.09 -20.49 25.99
C PHE A 13 4.27 -19.57 26.33
N PHE A 14 4.81 -18.84 25.34
CA PHE A 14 5.88 -17.88 25.58
C PHE A 14 5.43 -16.71 26.46
N ALA A 15 4.24 -16.18 26.27
CA ALA A 15 3.69 -15.13 27.12
C ALA A 15 3.54 -15.60 28.58
N VAL A 16 3.04 -16.83 28.79
CA VAL A 16 2.92 -17.44 30.12
C VAL A 16 4.29 -17.70 30.74
N LEU A 17 5.26 -18.17 29.94
CA LEU A 17 6.62 -18.37 30.41
C LEU A 17 7.30 -17.06 30.85
N ILE A 18 7.19 -16.02 30.04
CA ILE A 18 7.71 -14.68 30.38
C ILE A 18 7.04 -14.15 31.65
N TYR A 19 5.73 -14.25 31.75
CA TYR A 19 4.99 -13.85 32.93
C TYR A 19 5.46 -14.60 34.20
N PHE A 20 5.65 -15.92 34.10
CA PHE A 20 6.12 -16.73 35.19
C PHE A 20 7.56 -16.36 35.63
N LEU A 21 8.47 -16.14 34.67
CA LEU A 21 9.82 -15.66 34.94
C LEU A 21 9.84 -14.29 35.61
N LEU A 22 9.00 -13.39 35.20
CA LEU A 22 8.86 -12.08 35.82
C LEU A 22 8.29 -12.15 37.23
N LEU A 23 7.32 -13.01 37.49
CA LEU A 23 6.80 -13.25 38.84
C LEU A 23 7.84 -13.83 39.76
N LEU A 24 8.59 -14.85 39.33
CA LEU A 24 9.66 -15.47 40.12
C LEU A 24 10.76 -14.47 40.42
N SER A 25 11.23 -13.74 39.44
CA SER A 25 12.28 -12.73 39.61
C SER A 25 11.83 -11.58 40.51
N GLY A 26 10.60 -11.11 40.36
CA GLY A 26 9.99 -10.12 41.24
C GLY A 26 9.90 -10.59 42.70
N ARG A 27 9.55 -11.89 42.91
CA ARG A 27 9.53 -12.49 44.24
C ARG A 27 10.94 -12.49 44.89
N PHE A 28 12.00 -12.77 44.11
CA PHE A 28 13.36 -12.75 44.62
C PHE A 28 13.82 -11.33 44.98
N ILE A 29 13.52 -10.36 44.13
CA ILE A 29 13.79 -8.94 44.39
C ILE A 29 13.08 -8.49 45.68
N TRP A 30 11.78 -8.76 45.78
CA TRP A 30 10.96 -8.42 46.95
C TRP A 30 11.48 -9.08 48.24
N ALA A 31 11.81 -10.39 48.18
CA ALA A 31 12.32 -11.13 49.34
C ALA A 31 13.63 -10.53 49.84
N TRP A 32 14.51 -10.11 48.95
CA TRP A 32 15.79 -9.49 49.32
C TRP A 32 15.60 -8.10 49.93
N LEU A 33 14.76 -7.25 49.31
CA LEU A 33 14.48 -5.87 49.77
C LEU A 33 13.71 -5.84 51.09
N VAL A 34 12.67 -6.68 51.24
CA VAL A 34 11.73 -6.59 52.38
C VAL A 34 12.12 -7.49 53.54
N LYS A 35 12.57 -8.73 53.28
CA LYS A 35 12.88 -9.69 54.34
C LYS A 35 14.27 -9.51 54.95
N ARG A 36 15.11 -8.60 54.46
CA ARG A 36 16.45 -8.26 54.95
C ARG A 36 17.37 -9.47 55.24
N ARG A 37 17.17 -10.58 54.51
CA ARG A 37 18.04 -11.76 54.60
C ARG A 37 19.17 -11.62 53.56
N HIS A 38 20.24 -10.99 53.95
CA HIS A 38 21.42 -10.71 53.10
C HIS A 38 22.45 -11.86 53.19
N THR A 39 22.08 -13.03 52.72
CA THR A 39 23.03 -14.15 52.53
C THR A 39 23.58 -14.06 51.08
N LEU A 40 24.77 -14.63 50.85
CA LEU A 40 25.37 -14.70 49.51
C LEU A 40 24.37 -15.31 48.51
N PHE A 41 23.68 -16.37 48.88
CA PHE A 41 22.70 -17.07 48.08
C PHE A 41 21.49 -16.14 47.72
N SER A 42 20.98 -15.41 48.70
CA SER A 42 19.87 -14.45 48.44
C SER A 42 20.32 -13.27 47.58
N GLY A 43 21.59 -12.85 47.68
CA GLY A 43 22.18 -11.82 46.80
C GLY A 43 22.29 -12.26 45.34
N ILE A 44 22.68 -13.52 45.09
CA ILE A 44 22.74 -14.10 43.75
C ILE A 44 21.34 -14.13 43.12
N HIS A 45 20.32 -14.55 43.88
CA HIS A 45 18.94 -14.58 43.38
C HIS A 45 18.37 -13.16 43.11
N PHE A 46 18.73 -12.19 43.97
CA PHE A 46 18.38 -10.80 43.73
C PHE A 46 19.03 -10.27 42.45
N ALA A 47 20.33 -10.48 42.26
CA ALA A 47 21.04 -10.06 41.06
C ALA A 47 20.47 -10.73 39.79
N ALA A 48 20.19 -12.02 39.84
CA ALA A 48 19.54 -12.74 38.74
C ALA A 48 18.14 -12.17 38.42
N GLY A 49 17.34 -11.86 39.46
CA GLY A 49 16.04 -11.20 39.27
C GLY A 49 16.15 -9.81 38.61
N CYS A 50 17.13 -9.02 39.05
CA CYS A 50 17.38 -7.71 38.42
C CYS A 50 17.81 -7.84 36.97
N ILE A 51 18.68 -8.81 36.63
CA ILE A 51 19.09 -9.06 35.24
C ILE A 51 17.89 -9.43 34.38
N VAL A 52 17.01 -10.32 34.86
CA VAL A 52 15.79 -10.70 34.09
C VAL A 52 14.90 -9.48 33.83
N TRP A 53 14.69 -8.65 34.84
CA TRP A 53 13.88 -7.43 34.66
C TRP A 53 14.56 -6.43 33.75
N CYS A 54 15.85 -6.20 33.88
CA CYS A 54 16.59 -5.31 32.98
C CYS A 54 16.54 -5.82 31.53
N ALA A 55 16.74 -7.13 31.32
CA ALA A 55 16.64 -7.73 29.99
C ALA A 55 15.22 -7.59 29.40
N PHE A 56 14.18 -7.81 30.22
CA PHE A 56 12.79 -7.64 29.80
C PHE A 56 12.46 -6.18 29.45
N LEU A 57 12.90 -5.24 30.29
CA LEU A 57 12.70 -3.82 30.01
C LEU A 57 13.48 -3.37 28.77
N ALA A 58 14.71 -3.84 28.59
CA ALA A 58 15.50 -3.58 27.39
C ALA A 58 14.84 -4.15 26.13
N PHE A 59 14.26 -5.36 26.23
CA PHE A 59 13.47 -5.96 25.16
C PHE A 59 12.20 -5.14 24.88
N LEU A 60 11.47 -4.76 25.93
CA LEU A 60 10.20 -4.04 25.79
C LEU A 60 10.39 -2.62 25.21
N PHE A 61 11.37 -1.87 25.74
CA PHE A 61 11.63 -0.48 25.34
C PHE A 61 12.65 -0.35 24.19
N GLY A 62 13.32 -1.43 23.80
CA GLY A 62 14.17 -1.43 22.61
C GLY A 62 13.36 -1.39 21.33
N GLN A 63 13.97 -0.96 20.23
CA GLN A 63 13.33 -0.89 18.91
C GLN A 63 13.09 -2.28 18.28
N GLY A 64 13.68 -3.34 18.82
CA GLY A 64 13.59 -4.70 18.30
C GLY A 64 14.88 -5.15 17.62
N PHE A 65 14.76 -5.93 16.56
CA PHE A 65 15.86 -6.63 15.90
C PHE A 65 16.00 -6.16 14.46
N SER A 66 17.24 -6.00 14.02
CA SER A 66 17.56 -5.66 12.62
C SER A 66 17.37 -6.88 11.73
N ASP A 67 16.75 -6.71 10.60
CA ASP A 67 16.73 -7.71 9.54
C ASP A 67 18.05 -7.67 8.77
N ARG A 68 18.95 -8.55 9.15
CA ARG A 68 20.27 -8.64 8.51
C ARG A 68 20.17 -9.05 7.05
N TYR A 69 19.14 -9.79 6.70
CA TYR A 69 18.95 -10.26 5.33
C TYR A 69 18.72 -9.09 4.37
N ILE A 70 17.80 -8.19 4.68
CA ILE A 70 17.54 -6.98 3.87
C ILE A 70 18.82 -6.13 3.78
N SER A 71 19.46 -5.86 4.92
CA SER A 71 20.71 -5.08 4.96
C SER A 71 21.87 -5.71 4.19
N ASP A 72 22.03 -7.04 4.29
CA ASP A 72 23.10 -7.75 3.56
C ASP A 72 22.78 -7.87 2.08
N TYR A 73 21.51 -7.98 1.72
CA TYR A 73 21.04 -8.00 0.34
C TYR A 73 21.28 -6.64 -0.34
N LEU A 74 20.85 -5.55 0.27
CA LEU A 74 21.12 -4.18 -0.24
C LEU A 74 22.61 -3.95 -0.48
N LYS A 75 23.47 -4.32 0.48
CA LYS A 75 24.93 -4.16 0.33
C LYS A 75 25.54 -4.97 -0.81
N LYS A 76 24.95 -6.13 -1.15
CA LYS A 76 25.46 -6.98 -2.23
C LYS A 76 24.99 -6.54 -3.61
N ASN A 77 23.80 -5.99 -3.71
CA ASN A 77 23.05 -5.90 -4.96
C ASN A 77 22.82 -4.48 -5.49
N ILE A 78 23.15 -3.45 -4.71
CA ILE A 78 23.14 -2.02 -5.14
C ILE A 78 23.91 -1.76 -6.46
N TYR A 79 24.68 -2.70 -6.97
CA TYR A 79 25.60 -2.50 -8.09
C TYR A 79 25.23 -3.24 -9.37
N VAL A 80 24.11 -3.96 -9.43
CA VAL A 80 23.78 -4.76 -10.62
C VAL A 80 23.02 -3.96 -11.66
N THR A 81 22.18 -3.06 -11.23
CA THR A 81 21.63 -2.04 -12.12
C THR A 81 22.67 -0.92 -12.23
N GLN A 82 23.19 -0.68 -13.43
CA GLN A 82 23.90 0.57 -13.70
C GLN A 82 22.86 1.70 -13.67
N ALA A 83 22.46 2.10 -12.46
CA ALA A 83 21.71 3.33 -12.26
C ALA A 83 22.60 4.45 -12.83
N GLY A 84 22.31 4.87 -14.03
CA GLY A 84 22.89 6.06 -14.62
C GLY A 84 22.14 7.26 -14.08
N GLU A 85 22.82 8.40 -13.91
CA GLU A 85 22.15 9.65 -13.62
C GLU A 85 21.01 9.88 -14.64
N VAL A 86 19.76 9.88 -14.18
CA VAL A 86 18.61 10.21 -15.02
C VAL A 86 18.53 11.73 -15.13
N ALA A 87 18.93 12.26 -16.28
CA ALA A 87 19.07 13.69 -16.48
C ALA A 87 17.79 14.47 -16.10
N GLY A 88 17.93 15.41 -15.17
CA GLY A 88 16.84 16.29 -14.74
C GLY A 88 15.84 15.68 -13.75
N PHE A 89 15.97 14.42 -13.37
CA PHE A 89 15.01 13.78 -12.43
C PHE A 89 15.11 14.36 -11.02
N ALA A 90 16.31 14.68 -10.54
CA ALA A 90 16.49 15.35 -9.25
C ALA A 90 15.77 16.71 -9.19
N ASP A 91 15.87 17.50 -10.26
CA ASP A 91 15.16 18.79 -10.37
C ASP A 91 13.64 18.58 -10.48
N TYR A 92 13.21 17.51 -11.15
CA TYR A 92 11.81 17.13 -11.27
C TYR A 92 11.20 16.72 -9.93
N CYS A 93 11.93 15.98 -9.09
CA CYS A 93 11.51 15.57 -7.75
C CYS A 93 11.63 16.71 -6.71
N ALA A 94 12.40 17.75 -7.00
CA ALA A 94 12.52 18.91 -6.13
C ALA A 94 11.19 19.68 -6.05
N LYS A 95 11.12 20.71 -5.21
CA LYS A 95 9.96 21.60 -5.14
C LYS A 95 9.69 22.24 -6.52
N GLY A 96 8.45 22.16 -6.98
CA GLY A 96 8.03 22.70 -8.27
C GLY A 96 8.07 24.22 -8.35
N ALA A 97 7.75 24.76 -9.53
CA ALA A 97 7.91 26.18 -9.87
C ALA A 97 6.82 27.10 -9.30
N TYR A 98 5.67 26.54 -8.91
CA TYR A 98 4.52 27.35 -8.46
C TYR A 98 4.56 27.60 -6.97
N THR A 99 3.91 28.70 -6.53
CA THR A 99 3.72 29.03 -5.12
C THR A 99 2.45 28.38 -4.60
N PRO A 100 2.51 27.41 -3.68
CA PRO A 100 1.31 26.81 -3.10
C PRO A 100 0.51 27.82 -2.25
N VAL A 101 -0.80 27.82 -2.42
CA VAL A 101 -1.76 28.49 -1.52
C VAL A 101 -2.57 27.40 -0.85
N CYS A 102 -2.74 27.51 0.47
CA CYS A 102 -3.54 26.58 1.27
C CYS A 102 -4.72 27.31 1.89
N LEU A 103 -5.91 26.73 1.77
CA LEU A 103 -7.15 27.21 2.38
C LEU A 103 -7.86 26.07 3.11
N THR A 104 -8.62 26.43 4.14
CA THR A 104 -9.56 25.55 4.84
C THR A 104 -10.97 25.77 4.32
N TYR A 105 -11.76 24.71 4.23
CA TYR A 105 -13.16 24.82 3.90
C TYR A 105 -14.04 23.98 4.83
N GLY A 106 -15.29 24.40 5.02
CA GLY A 106 -16.24 23.73 5.91
C GLY A 106 -17.49 24.55 6.19
N PRO A 107 -18.55 23.93 6.73
CA PRO A 107 -19.80 24.61 7.05
C PRO A 107 -19.71 25.53 8.28
N ASP A 108 -18.73 25.28 9.17
CA ASP A 108 -18.54 26.03 10.40
C ASP A 108 -17.84 27.38 10.16
N GLY A 109 -18.17 28.37 10.96
CA GLY A 109 -17.49 29.66 10.88
C GLY A 109 -16.00 29.56 11.27
N GLY A 110 -15.15 30.31 10.55
CA GLY A 110 -13.70 30.35 10.79
C GLY A 110 -12.87 29.62 9.73
N THR A 111 -13.51 29.02 8.72
CA THR A 111 -12.87 28.52 7.49
C THR A 111 -12.72 29.64 6.46
N ASP A 112 -11.75 29.47 5.54
CA ASP A 112 -11.49 30.42 4.47
C ASP A 112 -12.58 30.38 3.37
N MET A 113 -13.25 29.23 3.23
CA MET A 113 -14.32 29.00 2.27
C MET A 113 -15.47 28.25 2.94
N THR A 114 -16.68 28.75 2.82
CA THR A 114 -17.89 28.14 3.40
C THR A 114 -18.47 27.10 2.44
N THR A 115 -18.82 25.93 2.96
CA THR A 115 -19.40 24.78 2.25
C THR A 115 -20.66 24.27 2.95
N GLY A 116 -21.29 23.25 2.38
CA GLY A 116 -22.51 22.63 2.89
C GLY A 116 -22.27 21.45 3.85
N THR A 117 -23.36 20.73 4.05
CA THR A 117 -23.40 19.45 4.79
C THR A 117 -24.20 18.42 3.99
N VAL A 118 -23.93 17.13 4.21
CA VAL A 118 -24.62 16.02 3.54
C VAL A 118 -25.26 15.05 4.53
N ASP A 119 -26.40 14.44 4.18
CA ASP A 119 -27.01 13.36 4.96
C ASP A 119 -26.42 12.00 4.58
N LEU A 120 -25.52 11.48 5.38
CA LEU A 120 -24.92 10.15 5.23
C LEU A 120 -25.73 9.04 5.92
N SER A 121 -26.86 9.34 6.54
CA SER A 121 -27.64 8.33 7.28
C SER A 121 -28.17 7.17 6.43
N PRO A 122 -28.36 7.27 5.11
CA PRO A 122 -28.71 6.15 4.24
C PRO A 122 -27.60 5.11 4.07
N TYR A 123 -26.33 5.55 4.17
CA TYR A 123 -25.13 4.79 3.83
C TYR A 123 -24.39 4.24 5.06
N VAL A 124 -24.97 4.34 6.26
CA VAL A 124 -24.33 3.90 7.50
C VAL A 124 -25.26 3.01 8.32
N ALA A 125 -24.67 2.06 9.03
CA ALA A 125 -25.42 1.22 9.97
C ALA A 125 -26.06 2.06 11.09
N LYS A 126 -27.19 1.58 11.64
CA LYS A 126 -27.87 2.25 12.75
C LYS A 126 -26.94 2.40 13.95
N GLU A 127 -26.79 3.63 14.41
CA GLU A 127 -25.91 3.98 15.52
C GLU A 127 -26.67 3.99 16.85
N LYS A 128 -26.03 3.49 17.92
CA LYS A 128 -26.57 3.58 19.29
C LYS A 128 -26.58 5.06 19.75
N LYS A 129 -27.63 5.45 20.49
CA LYS A 129 -27.84 6.84 20.95
C LYS A 129 -26.61 7.47 21.62
N TRP A 130 -25.89 6.72 22.45
CA TRP A 130 -24.73 7.25 23.15
C TRP A 130 -23.51 7.48 22.20
N HIS A 131 -23.34 6.65 21.18
CA HIS A 131 -22.32 6.86 20.15
C HIS A 131 -22.61 8.14 19.35
N ARG A 132 -23.87 8.37 18.99
CA ARG A 132 -24.28 9.60 18.31
C ARG A 132 -23.97 10.83 19.15
N ILE A 133 -24.27 10.78 20.48
CA ILE A 133 -23.94 11.89 21.40
C ILE A 133 -22.43 12.12 21.48
N TYR A 134 -21.66 11.04 21.60
CA TYR A 134 -20.19 11.09 21.62
C TYR A 134 -19.64 11.74 20.36
N ARG A 135 -20.06 11.26 19.18
CA ARG A 135 -19.66 11.80 17.88
C ARG A 135 -20.02 13.29 17.78
N SER A 136 -21.26 13.63 18.00
CA SER A 136 -21.73 15.01 17.93
C SER A 136 -21.05 15.95 18.93
N PHE A 137 -20.56 15.44 20.05
CA PHE A 137 -19.79 16.23 21.00
C PHE A 137 -18.41 16.65 20.45
N PHE A 138 -17.72 15.73 19.74
CA PHE A 138 -16.40 16.00 19.19
C PHE A 138 -16.44 16.67 17.82
N THR A 139 -17.33 16.23 16.92
CA THR A 139 -17.40 16.76 15.54
C THR A 139 -18.37 17.92 15.37
N LYS A 140 -19.20 18.24 16.40
CA LYS A 140 -20.34 19.17 16.39
C LYS A 140 -21.47 18.77 15.42
N HIS A 141 -21.28 17.79 14.60
CA HIS A 141 -22.17 17.30 13.58
C HIS A 141 -22.70 15.89 13.86
N THR A 142 -23.70 15.48 13.11
CA THR A 142 -24.23 14.12 13.07
C THR A 142 -24.10 13.55 11.66
N ARG A 143 -24.42 12.28 11.46
CA ARG A 143 -24.44 11.67 10.13
C ARG A 143 -25.53 12.23 9.20
N LYS A 144 -26.50 13.00 9.75
CA LYS A 144 -27.55 13.66 8.94
C LYS A 144 -27.14 15.04 8.43
N ASP A 145 -26.13 15.59 9.01
CA ASP A 145 -25.55 16.88 8.70
C ASP A 145 -24.03 16.77 8.71
N ALA A 146 -23.49 15.72 8.06
CA ALA A 146 -22.06 15.51 7.96
C ALA A 146 -21.41 16.69 7.22
N PRO A 147 -20.31 17.26 7.76
CA PRO A 147 -19.69 18.43 7.13
C PRO A 147 -19.00 18.04 5.83
N ILE A 148 -19.19 18.82 4.79
CA ILE A 148 -18.32 18.82 3.61
C ILE A 148 -17.16 19.75 3.98
N ALA A 149 -16.01 19.19 4.34
CA ALA A 149 -14.93 19.95 4.95
C ALA A 149 -13.55 19.38 4.62
N GLY A 150 -12.52 20.19 4.76
CA GLY A 150 -11.14 19.79 4.52
C GLY A 150 -10.19 20.96 4.30
N LYS A 151 -9.11 20.66 3.58
CA LYS A 151 -8.10 21.63 3.16
C LYS A 151 -7.89 21.51 1.66
N ILE A 152 -7.60 22.63 1.02
CA ILE A 152 -7.28 22.69 -0.41
C ILE A 152 -5.98 23.45 -0.62
N TRP A 153 -5.09 22.88 -1.44
CA TRP A 153 -3.88 23.52 -1.93
C TRP A 153 -3.97 23.70 -3.42
N PHE A 154 -3.56 24.85 -3.92
CA PHE A 154 -3.51 25.12 -5.34
C PHE A 154 -2.36 26.05 -5.72
N PRO A 155 -1.86 26.00 -6.96
CA PRO A 155 -0.83 26.90 -7.45
C PRO A 155 -1.41 28.32 -7.59
N LYS A 156 -0.74 29.30 -6.98
CA LYS A 156 -1.17 30.70 -7.02
C LYS A 156 -1.25 31.24 -8.44
N GLU A 157 -0.22 30.93 -9.23
CA GLU A 157 0.05 31.51 -10.55
C GLU A 157 -0.62 30.75 -11.70
N ALA A 158 -1.14 29.55 -11.46
CA ALA A 158 -1.76 28.71 -12.47
C ALA A 158 -3.29 28.63 -12.33
N GLU A 159 -3.95 28.35 -13.41
CA GLU A 159 -5.38 28.09 -13.53
C GLU A 159 -5.59 26.79 -14.31
N ASN A 160 -6.78 26.20 -14.23
CA ASN A 160 -7.16 24.98 -14.95
C ASN A 160 -6.15 23.84 -14.70
N CYS A 161 -5.88 23.54 -13.42
CA CYS A 161 -4.94 22.51 -12.99
C CYS A 161 -5.67 21.20 -12.70
N PRO A 162 -5.10 20.04 -13.05
CA PRO A 162 -5.62 18.76 -12.60
C PRO A 162 -5.77 18.71 -11.09
N VAL A 163 -6.79 17.99 -10.60
CA VAL A 163 -7.10 17.94 -9.16
C VAL A 163 -6.98 16.51 -8.60
N VAL A 164 -6.46 16.43 -7.37
CA VAL A 164 -6.37 15.19 -6.59
C VAL A 164 -7.18 15.35 -5.31
N PHE A 165 -8.18 14.50 -5.11
CA PHE A 165 -8.94 14.43 -3.87
C PHE A 165 -8.39 13.32 -2.99
N MET A 166 -7.95 13.64 -1.77
CA MET A 166 -7.35 12.73 -0.81
C MET A 166 -8.31 12.40 0.33
N ALA A 167 -8.54 11.12 0.53
CA ALA A 167 -9.32 10.56 1.62
C ALA A 167 -8.43 9.83 2.62
N HIS A 168 -8.53 10.19 3.91
CA HIS A 168 -7.80 9.50 4.97
C HIS A 168 -8.51 8.23 5.44
N GLY A 169 -7.76 7.34 6.12
CA GLY A 169 -8.30 6.13 6.72
C GLY A 169 -8.97 6.33 8.07
N ASN A 170 -9.29 5.21 8.73
CA ASN A 170 -9.89 5.21 10.05
C ASN A 170 -8.85 5.50 11.14
N HIS A 171 -9.15 6.46 11.99
CA HIS A 171 -8.34 6.82 13.15
C HIS A 171 -9.24 7.29 14.30
N SER A 172 -8.69 7.92 15.33
CA SER A 172 -9.50 8.57 16.36
C SER A 172 -10.35 9.69 15.76
N ILE A 173 -11.60 9.82 16.22
CA ILE A 173 -12.50 10.91 15.83
C ILE A 173 -11.95 12.30 16.17
N THR A 174 -10.96 12.36 17.06
CA THR A 174 -10.31 13.61 17.48
C THR A 174 -8.99 13.89 16.76
N ALA A 175 -8.51 12.96 15.91
CA ALA A 175 -7.33 13.18 15.10
C ALA A 175 -7.70 13.95 13.84
N GLU A 176 -7.02 15.04 13.57
CA GLU A 176 -7.22 15.83 12.34
C GLU A 176 -6.49 15.18 11.18
N SER A 177 -6.87 13.91 10.85
CA SER A 177 -6.16 13.04 9.89
C SER A 177 -5.99 13.66 8.51
N TYR A 178 -6.94 14.49 8.07
CA TYR A 178 -6.86 15.21 6.80
C TYR A 178 -5.68 16.20 6.72
N ARG A 179 -5.15 16.66 7.85
CA ARG A 179 -3.96 17.53 7.91
C ARG A 179 -2.65 16.77 7.72
N GLY A 180 -2.68 15.47 7.93
CA GLY A 180 -1.50 14.63 7.84
C GLY A 180 -0.87 14.54 6.45
N TYR A 181 -1.51 15.13 5.44
CA TYR A 181 -1.04 15.20 4.05
C TYR A 181 -0.66 16.62 3.61
N ASP A 182 -0.46 17.54 4.54
CA ASP A 182 -0.05 18.92 4.24
C ASP A 182 1.21 18.97 3.37
N TYR A 183 2.19 18.10 3.64
CA TYR A 183 3.44 17.98 2.88
C TYR A 183 3.19 17.60 1.40
N LEU A 184 2.22 16.72 1.15
CA LEU A 184 1.87 16.27 -0.19
C LEU A 184 1.09 17.35 -0.95
N GLY A 185 0.17 18.04 -0.25
CA GLY A 185 -0.58 19.16 -0.79
C GLY A 185 0.33 20.31 -1.22
N GLU A 186 1.30 20.69 -0.39
CA GLU A 186 2.30 21.70 -0.75
C GLU A 186 3.16 21.27 -1.94
N TYR A 187 3.58 20.00 -1.95
CA TYR A 187 4.41 19.44 -3.01
C TYR A 187 3.67 19.43 -4.35
N LEU A 188 2.49 18.81 -4.42
CA LEU A 188 1.70 18.70 -5.65
C LEU A 188 1.25 20.07 -6.17
N ALA A 189 0.84 20.99 -5.28
CA ALA A 189 0.49 22.35 -5.70
C ALA A 189 1.69 23.09 -6.30
N SER A 190 2.91 22.86 -5.79
CA SER A 190 4.12 23.43 -6.40
C SER A 190 4.39 22.91 -7.81
N HIS A 191 3.88 21.71 -8.14
CA HIS A 191 3.99 21.07 -9.47
C HIS A 191 2.77 21.32 -10.38
N GLY A 192 1.86 22.22 -9.98
CA GLY A 192 0.73 22.63 -10.81
C GLY A 192 -0.46 21.66 -10.74
N TYR A 193 -0.72 21.12 -9.57
CA TYR A 193 -1.93 20.38 -9.23
C TYR A 193 -2.76 21.14 -8.19
N VAL A 194 -4.05 20.94 -8.21
CA VAL A 194 -4.89 21.21 -7.03
C VAL A 194 -4.93 19.94 -6.18
N PHE A 195 -4.77 20.07 -4.88
CA PHE A 195 -4.85 18.95 -3.93
C PHE A 195 -5.88 19.26 -2.86
N VAL A 196 -6.85 18.37 -2.67
CA VAL A 196 -7.94 18.53 -1.70
C VAL A 196 -7.87 17.38 -0.71
N SER A 197 -7.58 17.65 0.55
CA SER A 197 -7.62 16.65 1.61
C SER A 197 -8.94 16.76 2.38
N VAL A 198 -9.78 15.73 2.24
CA VAL A 198 -11.15 15.68 2.77
C VAL A 198 -11.14 15.28 4.24
N ASP A 199 -11.93 15.97 5.06
CA ASP A 199 -12.15 15.61 6.47
C ASP A 199 -13.28 14.59 6.60
N GLU A 200 -12.91 13.33 6.81
CA GLU A 200 -13.83 12.22 7.04
C GLU A 200 -13.91 11.79 8.51
N ASN A 201 -13.40 12.59 9.44
CA ASN A 201 -13.33 12.25 10.87
C ASN A 201 -14.70 11.90 11.48
N ILE A 202 -15.79 12.43 10.93
CA ILE A 202 -17.15 12.09 11.37
C ILE A 202 -17.47 10.59 11.19
N LEU A 203 -16.75 9.87 10.32
CA LEU A 203 -16.91 8.44 10.06
C LEU A 203 -15.85 7.56 10.78
N ASN A 204 -14.93 8.16 11.53
CA ASN A 204 -13.90 7.43 12.28
C ASN A 204 -14.45 6.60 13.45
N GLU A 205 -13.63 5.66 13.95
CA GLU A 205 -13.89 4.74 15.07
C GLU A 205 -15.05 3.75 14.83
N ARG A 206 -15.38 3.44 13.57
CA ARG A 206 -16.43 2.50 13.19
C ARG A 206 -15.98 1.57 12.06
N SER A 207 -16.62 0.43 12.00
CA SER A 207 -16.55 -0.48 10.86
C SER A 207 -17.83 -0.36 10.02
N GLY A 208 -17.75 -0.71 8.73
CA GLY A 208 -18.87 -0.70 7.81
C GLY A 208 -19.38 0.71 7.48
N GLU A 209 -18.46 1.63 7.22
CA GLU A 209 -18.74 3.00 6.82
C GLU A 209 -17.95 3.42 5.56
N ASN A 210 -17.39 2.45 4.80
CA ASN A 210 -16.61 2.75 3.58
C ASN A 210 -17.50 3.33 2.48
N ASP A 211 -18.70 2.79 2.30
CA ASP A 211 -19.71 3.31 1.39
C ASP A 211 -20.13 4.76 1.71
N ALA A 212 -20.29 5.09 2.98
CA ALA A 212 -20.56 6.47 3.41
C ALA A 212 -19.36 7.41 3.19
N ARG A 213 -18.12 6.89 3.31
CA ARG A 213 -16.91 7.66 2.98
C ARG A 213 -16.84 7.95 1.49
N ALA A 214 -17.14 6.96 0.65
CA ALA A 214 -17.21 7.13 -0.79
C ALA A 214 -18.21 8.23 -1.19
N VAL A 215 -19.40 8.22 -0.59
CA VAL A 215 -20.40 9.27 -0.82
C VAL A 215 -19.89 10.63 -0.32
N LEU A 216 -19.30 10.72 0.86
CA LEU A 216 -18.77 11.98 1.38
C LEU A 216 -17.66 12.56 0.49
N LEU A 217 -16.80 11.70 -0.07
CA LEU A 217 -15.78 12.12 -1.03
C LEU A 217 -16.42 12.70 -2.30
N LEU A 218 -17.41 12.01 -2.89
CA LEU A 218 -18.12 12.47 -4.10
C LEU A 218 -18.85 13.79 -3.87
N GLU A 219 -19.45 13.97 -2.70
CA GLU A 219 -20.08 15.25 -2.30
C GLU A 219 -19.04 16.38 -2.14
N ASN A 220 -17.83 16.06 -1.63
CA ASN A 220 -16.74 17.04 -1.60
C ASN A 220 -16.29 17.43 -3.00
N ILE A 221 -16.22 16.49 -3.95
CA ILE A 221 -15.92 16.80 -5.35
C ILE A 221 -16.95 17.79 -5.90
N GLY A 222 -18.24 17.49 -5.77
CA GLY A 222 -19.30 18.37 -6.27
C GLY A 222 -19.26 19.78 -5.67
N GLU A 223 -19.12 19.89 -4.36
CA GLU A 223 -19.04 21.19 -3.66
C GLU A 223 -17.82 22.00 -4.14
N ILE A 224 -16.65 21.38 -4.26
CA ILE A 224 -15.42 22.08 -4.68
C ILE A 224 -15.49 22.49 -6.15
N LEU A 225 -16.06 21.67 -7.04
CA LEU A 225 -16.27 22.04 -8.44
C LEU A 225 -17.30 23.17 -8.59
N GLU A 226 -18.35 23.19 -7.77
CA GLU A 226 -19.27 24.35 -7.73
C GLU A 226 -18.54 25.64 -7.36
N LYS A 227 -17.64 25.58 -6.35
CA LYS A 227 -16.82 26.74 -5.97
C LYS A 227 -15.82 27.14 -7.06
N ASN A 228 -15.29 26.18 -7.83
CA ASN A 228 -14.43 26.45 -8.98
C ASN A 228 -15.15 27.26 -10.08
N GLY A 229 -16.46 27.05 -10.24
CA GLY A 229 -17.30 27.81 -11.19
C GLY A 229 -17.74 29.19 -10.72
N ASP A 230 -17.60 29.56 -9.45
CA ASP A 230 -18.06 30.80 -8.85
C ASP A 230 -16.95 31.85 -8.75
N GLU A 231 -17.04 32.95 -9.52
CA GLU A 231 -16.07 34.05 -9.52
C GLU A 231 -15.83 34.71 -8.14
N SER A 232 -16.73 34.54 -7.21
CA SER A 232 -16.58 35.09 -5.84
C SER A 232 -15.70 34.23 -4.93
N GLN A 233 -15.37 33.02 -5.36
CA GLN A 233 -14.63 32.05 -4.54
C GLN A 233 -13.13 32.10 -4.79
N PRO A 234 -12.30 31.83 -3.78
CA PRO A 234 -10.85 31.91 -3.92
C PRO A 234 -10.27 30.81 -4.83
N VAL A 235 -11.03 29.75 -5.11
CA VAL A 235 -10.65 28.64 -5.99
C VAL A 235 -11.21 28.78 -7.42
N TYR A 236 -11.80 29.90 -7.75
CA TYR A 236 -12.36 30.17 -9.08
C TYR A 236 -11.34 29.91 -10.20
N SER A 237 -11.76 29.14 -11.20
CA SER A 237 -10.94 28.73 -12.36
C SER A 237 -9.62 28.02 -12.04
N LYS A 238 -9.44 27.48 -10.84
CA LYS A 238 -8.21 26.76 -10.47
C LYS A 238 -8.18 25.33 -10.96
N ILE A 239 -9.34 24.67 -11.08
CA ILE A 239 -9.47 23.23 -11.29
C ILE A 239 -9.83 22.92 -12.74
N ASP A 240 -9.13 21.94 -13.30
CA ASP A 240 -9.49 21.25 -14.53
C ASP A 240 -10.44 20.08 -14.18
N GLU A 241 -11.71 20.26 -14.45
CA GLU A 241 -12.78 19.32 -14.10
C GLU A 241 -12.76 18.04 -14.96
N ASP A 242 -12.00 18.05 -16.06
CA ASP A 242 -11.80 16.90 -16.94
C ASP A 242 -10.64 16.00 -16.49
N ASN A 243 -9.86 16.40 -15.48
CA ASN A 243 -8.67 15.69 -15.01
C ASN A 243 -8.65 15.54 -13.49
N ILE A 244 -9.49 14.61 -12.99
CA ILE A 244 -9.65 14.31 -11.56
C ILE A 244 -8.94 13.00 -11.23
N ALA A 245 -8.16 12.99 -10.13
CA ALA A 245 -7.67 11.77 -9.49
C ALA A 245 -8.21 11.66 -8.06
N LEU A 246 -8.42 10.43 -7.62
CA LEU A 246 -8.69 10.13 -6.22
C LEU A 246 -7.45 9.50 -5.59
N MET A 247 -7.14 9.90 -4.38
CA MET A 247 -6.10 9.28 -3.56
C MET A 247 -6.71 8.87 -2.24
N GLY A 248 -6.32 7.69 -1.73
CA GLY A 248 -6.84 7.23 -0.45
C GLY A 248 -5.81 6.46 0.35
N HIS A 249 -5.85 6.59 1.68
CA HIS A 249 -4.96 5.88 2.59
C HIS A 249 -5.75 4.96 3.52
N SER A 250 -5.29 3.71 3.71
CA SER A 250 -5.96 2.74 4.56
C SER A 250 -7.40 2.47 4.07
N ARG A 251 -8.42 2.64 4.90
CA ARG A 251 -9.83 2.60 4.46
C ARG A 251 -10.16 3.62 3.36
N GLY A 252 -9.47 4.76 3.35
CA GLY A 252 -9.57 5.69 2.25
C GLY A 252 -9.09 5.09 0.93
N GLY A 253 -8.08 4.23 0.97
CA GLY A 253 -7.55 3.52 -0.20
C GLY A 253 -8.54 2.52 -0.81
N GLU A 254 -9.31 1.80 0.01
CA GLU A 254 -10.44 0.99 -0.46
C GLU A 254 -11.59 1.86 -0.98
N MET A 255 -11.95 2.86 -0.21
CA MET A 255 -13.11 3.69 -0.47
C MET A 255 -13.01 4.50 -1.78
N ILE A 256 -11.81 4.85 -2.27
CA ILE A 256 -11.69 5.52 -3.57
C ILE A 256 -12.11 4.61 -4.73
N ALA A 257 -11.93 3.29 -4.60
CA ALA A 257 -12.46 2.32 -5.56
C ALA A 257 -13.99 2.27 -5.52
N ASP A 258 -14.58 2.26 -4.32
CA ASP A 258 -16.04 2.35 -4.16
C ASP A 258 -16.59 3.68 -4.70
N ALA A 259 -15.88 4.80 -4.47
CA ALA A 259 -16.27 6.10 -4.99
C ALA A 259 -16.22 6.16 -6.53
N TYR A 260 -15.21 5.53 -7.13
CA TYR A 260 -15.13 5.39 -8.58
C TYR A 260 -16.35 4.64 -9.14
N LEU A 261 -16.73 3.49 -8.53
CA LEU A 261 -17.93 2.76 -8.95
C LEU A 261 -19.22 3.56 -8.73
N PHE A 262 -19.37 4.23 -7.58
CA PHE A 262 -20.57 5.04 -7.30
C PHE A 262 -20.69 6.24 -8.25
N ASN A 263 -19.57 6.73 -8.76
CA ASN A 263 -19.55 7.76 -9.80
C ASN A 263 -20.12 7.26 -11.13
N GLU A 264 -20.03 5.97 -11.42
CA GLU A 264 -20.57 5.36 -12.64
C GLU A 264 -22.01 4.83 -12.48
N TYR A 265 -22.51 4.72 -11.24
CA TYR A 265 -23.81 4.15 -10.95
C TYR A 265 -24.93 5.20 -10.83
N ASP A 266 -26.14 4.86 -11.32
CA ASP A 266 -27.35 5.67 -11.13
C ASP A 266 -27.98 5.49 -9.74
N ALA A 267 -27.59 4.45 -9.00
CA ALA A 267 -28.20 4.12 -7.70
C ALA A 267 -27.23 3.40 -6.76
N TYR A 268 -27.45 3.61 -5.47
CA TYR A 268 -26.66 2.96 -4.42
C TYR A 268 -26.85 1.43 -4.42
N PRO A 269 -25.79 0.63 -4.58
CA PRO A 269 -25.89 -0.82 -4.74
C PRO A 269 -26.58 -1.57 -3.60
N SER A 270 -26.44 -1.10 -2.36
CA SER A 270 -27.06 -1.72 -1.18
C SER A 270 -28.54 -1.31 -1.00
N ASN A 271 -29.00 -0.25 -1.66
CA ASN A 271 -30.40 0.18 -1.64
C ASN A 271 -30.73 1.11 -2.81
N GLY A 272 -31.23 0.57 -3.91
CA GLY A 272 -31.59 1.30 -5.13
C GLY A 272 -32.68 2.37 -5.00
N MET A 273 -33.20 2.63 -3.79
CA MET A 273 -34.09 3.78 -3.52
C MET A 273 -33.31 5.10 -3.35
N PHE A 274 -32.00 5.02 -3.21
CA PHE A 274 -31.11 6.18 -3.18
C PHE A 274 -30.39 6.26 -4.51
N THR A 275 -30.56 7.37 -5.22
CA THR A 275 -30.00 7.60 -6.55
C THR A 275 -28.73 8.43 -6.45
N PHE A 276 -27.80 8.16 -7.36
CA PHE A 276 -26.60 8.94 -7.60
C PHE A 276 -26.72 9.73 -8.90
N ASP A 277 -26.02 10.84 -9.01
CA ASP A 277 -25.95 11.70 -10.20
C ASP A 277 -24.57 12.39 -10.23
N TYR A 278 -23.49 11.59 -10.03
CA TYR A 278 -22.15 12.15 -9.91
C TYR A 278 -21.45 12.34 -11.26
N HIS A 279 -21.10 11.30 -11.95
CA HIS A 279 -20.50 11.30 -13.31
C HIS A 279 -19.29 12.25 -13.50
N TYR A 280 -18.44 12.39 -12.48
CA TYR A 280 -17.20 13.16 -12.55
C TYR A 280 -16.17 12.45 -13.44
N ARG A 281 -15.30 13.20 -14.09
CA ARG A 281 -14.24 12.63 -14.95
C ARG A 281 -13.04 12.17 -14.13
N ILE A 282 -13.22 11.10 -13.36
CA ILE A 282 -12.18 10.47 -12.57
C ILE A 282 -11.33 9.61 -13.52
N ARG A 283 -10.04 9.91 -13.61
CA ARG A 283 -9.11 9.26 -14.55
C ARG A 283 -8.06 8.40 -13.87
N ALA A 284 -7.78 8.63 -12.59
CA ALA A 284 -6.71 7.95 -11.89
C ALA A 284 -7.03 7.75 -10.41
N LEU A 285 -6.59 6.62 -9.87
CA LEU A 285 -6.71 6.27 -8.45
C LEU A 285 -5.33 5.96 -7.86
N ILE A 286 -5.05 6.48 -6.66
CA ILE A 286 -3.83 6.18 -5.90
C ILE A 286 -4.22 5.62 -4.54
N ALA A 287 -3.95 4.35 -4.28
CA ALA A 287 -4.21 3.69 -3.02
C ALA A 287 -2.92 3.56 -2.20
N VAL A 288 -2.93 4.07 -0.97
CA VAL A 288 -1.80 4.03 -0.04
C VAL A 288 -2.12 3.11 1.12
N ALA A 289 -1.40 2.01 1.25
CA ALA A 289 -1.61 0.99 2.29
C ALA A 289 -3.11 0.65 2.46
N PRO A 290 -3.85 0.32 1.39
CA PRO A 290 -5.30 0.21 1.43
C PRO A 290 -5.76 -1.01 2.22
N SER A 291 -6.93 -0.91 2.88
CA SER A 291 -7.76 -2.08 3.15
C SER A 291 -8.49 -2.49 1.88
N VAL A 292 -9.03 -3.71 1.86
CA VAL A 292 -9.83 -4.24 0.76
C VAL A 292 -10.96 -5.07 1.34
N SER A 293 -12.09 -5.14 0.64
CA SER A 293 -13.24 -6.00 0.98
C SER A 293 -13.91 -5.73 2.34
N GLN A 294 -13.72 -4.53 2.93
CA GLN A 294 -14.49 -4.11 4.11
C GLN A 294 -15.92 -3.69 3.75
N TYR A 295 -16.12 -3.22 2.52
CA TYR A 295 -17.42 -3.05 1.91
C TYR A 295 -17.47 -3.81 0.59
N LEU A 296 -18.53 -4.58 0.40
CA LEU A 296 -18.77 -5.36 -0.82
C LEU A 296 -20.05 -4.85 -1.49
N PRO A 297 -19.94 -4.02 -2.54
CA PRO A 297 -21.11 -3.50 -3.25
C PRO A 297 -22.03 -4.63 -3.73
N ALA A 298 -23.26 -4.69 -3.24
CA ALA A 298 -24.21 -5.78 -3.50
C ALA A 298 -23.65 -7.20 -3.19
N GLY A 299 -22.61 -7.32 -2.35
CA GLY A 299 -21.95 -8.57 -1.99
C GLY A 299 -20.86 -9.05 -2.96
N HIS A 300 -20.43 -8.20 -3.89
CA HIS A 300 -19.35 -8.46 -4.85
C HIS A 300 -18.09 -7.67 -4.48
N GLU A 301 -16.94 -8.18 -4.86
CA GLU A 301 -15.69 -7.42 -4.80
C GLU A 301 -15.74 -6.21 -5.73
N THR A 302 -14.94 -5.20 -5.41
CA THR A 302 -14.88 -3.97 -6.19
C THR A 302 -13.96 -4.20 -7.39
N GLU A 303 -14.55 -4.34 -8.58
CA GLU A 303 -13.83 -4.44 -9.85
C GLU A 303 -13.66 -3.03 -10.45
N LEU A 304 -12.46 -2.69 -10.87
CA LEU A 304 -12.14 -1.43 -11.54
C LEU A 304 -11.93 -1.67 -13.02
N SER A 305 -12.53 -0.84 -13.86
CA SER A 305 -12.36 -0.92 -15.32
C SER A 305 -11.99 0.44 -15.89
N ASP A 306 -11.00 0.45 -16.79
CA ASP A 306 -10.64 1.62 -17.59
C ASP A 306 -10.29 2.88 -16.77
N VAL A 307 -9.51 2.69 -15.70
CA VAL A 307 -8.97 3.76 -14.86
C VAL A 307 -7.50 3.47 -14.53
N ASP A 308 -6.67 4.49 -14.56
CA ASP A 308 -5.28 4.35 -14.11
C ASP A 308 -5.21 4.07 -12.61
N TYR A 309 -4.43 3.08 -12.19
CA TYR A 309 -4.36 2.66 -10.80
C TYR A 309 -2.91 2.57 -10.29
N LEU A 310 -2.63 3.18 -9.15
CA LEU A 310 -1.37 3.04 -8.44
C LEU A 310 -1.63 2.60 -7.00
N VAL A 311 -0.94 1.56 -6.55
CA VAL A 311 -0.93 1.15 -5.15
C VAL A 311 0.46 1.19 -4.54
N LEU A 312 0.58 1.77 -3.34
CA LEU A 312 1.78 1.74 -2.51
C LEU A 312 1.48 1.01 -1.21
N GLN A 313 2.31 0.03 -0.84
CA GLN A 313 2.16 -0.73 0.40
C GLN A 313 3.49 -0.85 1.14
N GLY A 314 3.46 -0.64 2.45
CA GLY A 314 4.61 -0.89 3.32
C GLY A 314 4.73 -2.36 3.71
N ALA A 315 5.92 -2.95 3.54
CA ALA A 315 6.19 -4.31 4.00
C ALA A 315 6.15 -4.46 5.53
N ASN A 316 6.37 -3.37 6.25
CA ASN A 316 6.36 -3.35 7.71
C ASN A 316 5.06 -2.76 8.28
N ASP A 317 3.99 -2.75 7.48
CA ASP A 317 2.66 -2.36 7.90
C ASP A 317 2.15 -3.31 9.00
N GLN A 318 1.83 -2.73 10.16
CA GLN A 318 1.41 -3.48 11.34
C GLN A 318 -0.08 -3.31 11.64
N ASP A 319 -0.78 -2.53 10.83
CA ASP A 319 -2.23 -2.42 10.84
C ASP A 319 -2.84 -3.30 9.75
N ILE A 320 -2.37 -3.16 8.52
CA ILE A 320 -2.67 -4.03 7.38
C ILE A 320 -1.45 -4.93 7.15
N SER A 321 -1.38 -6.03 7.90
CA SER A 321 -0.18 -6.89 7.98
C SER A 321 0.03 -7.83 6.78
N VAL A 322 -0.85 -7.76 5.78
CA VAL A 322 -0.79 -8.50 4.52
C VAL A 322 -0.90 -7.54 3.35
N PHE A 323 -0.43 -7.94 2.16
CA PHE A 323 -0.46 -7.07 0.98
C PHE A 323 -1.86 -7.03 0.33
N LEU A 324 -2.85 -6.48 1.06
CA LEU A 324 -4.22 -6.36 0.55
C LEU A 324 -4.31 -5.44 -0.68
N GLY A 325 -3.45 -4.45 -0.79
CA GLY A 325 -3.43 -3.56 -1.94
C GLY A 325 -3.23 -4.27 -3.27
N ASN A 326 -2.60 -5.44 -3.25
CA ASN A 326 -2.45 -6.25 -4.45
C ASN A 326 -3.76 -6.95 -4.88
N GLU A 327 -4.65 -7.30 -3.95
CA GLU A 327 -5.96 -7.85 -4.30
C GLU A 327 -6.76 -6.85 -5.15
N GLN A 328 -6.73 -5.55 -4.79
CA GLN A 328 -7.38 -4.54 -5.60
C GLN A 328 -6.63 -4.26 -6.92
N TYR A 329 -5.31 -4.38 -6.94
CA TYR A 329 -4.51 -4.26 -8.17
C TYR A 329 -4.90 -5.34 -9.20
N GLU A 330 -5.10 -6.57 -8.75
CA GLU A 330 -5.51 -7.70 -9.59
C GLU A 330 -6.98 -7.60 -10.06
N ASN A 331 -7.81 -6.84 -9.35
CA ASN A 331 -9.19 -6.54 -9.73
C ASN A 331 -9.30 -5.30 -10.65
N VAL A 332 -8.19 -4.85 -11.26
CA VAL A 332 -8.20 -3.82 -12.31
C VAL A 332 -8.19 -4.50 -13.67
N SER A 333 -9.06 -4.06 -14.55
CA SER A 333 -9.16 -4.56 -15.92
C SER A 333 -9.19 -3.44 -16.94
N PHE A 334 -8.67 -3.69 -18.13
CA PHE A 334 -8.59 -2.69 -19.18
C PHE A 334 -9.28 -3.16 -20.46
N SER A 335 -10.07 -2.27 -21.05
CA SER A 335 -10.54 -2.44 -22.42
C SER A 335 -9.40 -2.16 -23.40
N LYS A 336 -9.46 -2.79 -24.59
CA LYS A 336 -8.44 -2.61 -25.64
C LYS A 336 -8.51 -1.25 -26.35
N ASP A 337 -9.54 -0.44 -26.04
CA ASP A 337 -9.80 0.81 -26.75
C ASP A 337 -9.20 2.05 -26.05
N GLY A 338 -8.53 1.86 -24.91
CA GLY A 338 -7.92 2.92 -24.11
C GLY A 338 -6.41 2.76 -23.93
N SER A 339 -5.80 3.73 -23.26
CA SER A 339 -4.40 3.67 -22.83
C SER A 339 -4.38 3.85 -21.30
N TYR A 340 -4.48 2.74 -20.59
CA TYR A 340 -4.56 2.68 -19.13
C TYR A 340 -3.36 1.94 -18.55
N ILE A 341 -3.03 2.26 -17.31
CA ILE A 341 -1.93 1.63 -16.57
C ILE A 341 -2.35 1.26 -15.17
N ALA A 342 -1.81 0.15 -14.67
CA ALA A 342 -1.78 -0.19 -13.26
C ALA A 342 -0.34 -0.39 -12.79
N SER A 343 0.02 0.13 -11.62
CA SER A 343 1.33 -0.04 -11.02
C SER A 343 1.22 -0.30 -9.53
N SER A 344 2.06 -1.16 -9.02
CA SER A 344 2.15 -1.51 -7.60
C SER A 344 3.58 -1.31 -7.11
N LEU A 345 3.75 -0.69 -5.95
CA LEU A 345 5.04 -0.51 -5.30
C LEU A 345 4.99 -0.98 -3.85
N TYR A 346 5.66 -2.10 -3.57
CA TYR A 346 5.82 -2.65 -2.23
C TYR A 346 7.16 -2.23 -1.65
N ILE A 347 7.17 -1.64 -0.43
CA ILE A 347 8.28 -0.86 0.10
C ILE A 347 8.74 -1.49 1.42
N ALA A 348 9.93 -2.10 1.45
CA ALA A 348 10.50 -2.62 2.68
C ALA A 348 10.81 -1.48 3.67
N GLY A 349 10.53 -1.73 4.96
CA GLY A 349 10.74 -0.73 6.01
C GLY A 349 9.65 0.32 6.13
N ALA A 350 8.76 0.46 5.15
CA ALA A 350 7.61 1.35 5.29
C ALA A 350 6.52 0.69 6.16
N ASN A 351 5.87 1.47 7.02
CA ASN A 351 4.76 1.07 7.86
C ASN A 351 3.46 1.77 7.45
N HIS A 352 2.37 1.47 8.14
CA HIS A 352 1.05 2.04 7.85
C HIS A 352 0.98 3.55 8.13
N GLY A 353 1.33 3.96 9.34
CA GLY A 353 1.01 5.28 9.86
C GLY A 353 1.85 6.41 9.30
N GLN A 354 3.13 6.19 8.98
CA GLN A 354 4.08 7.27 8.65
C GLN A 354 3.83 7.98 7.30
N PHE A 355 2.92 7.47 6.45
CA PHE A 355 2.42 8.22 5.30
C PHE A 355 1.57 9.44 5.69
N ASN A 356 1.06 9.45 6.93
CA ASN A 356 0.28 10.54 7.51
C ASN A 356 1.00 11.13 8.73
N THR A 357 1.31 12.42 8.70
CA THR A 357 2.10 13.07 9.77
C THR A 357 1.35 13.19 11.11
N GLU A 358 0.00 13.04 11.12
CA GLU A 358 -0.82 13.10 12.31
C GLU A 358 -0.98 11.74 13.04
N TRP A 359 -0.64 10.62 12.38
CA TRP A 359 -0.86 9.29 12.95
C TRP A 359 0.31 8.80 13.80
N GLY A 360 1.49 9.42 13.67
CA GLY A 360 2.67 9.12 14.45
C GLY A 360 3.52 7.97 13.88
N GLU A 361 4.49 7.54 14.70
CA GLU A 361 5.53 6.59 14.30
C GLU A 361 5.07 5.12 14.31
N TYR A 362 4.05 4.80 15.10
CA TYR A 362 3.64 3.42 15.36
C TYR A 362 2.20 3.18 14.91
N ASP A 363 1.97 2.10 14.19
CA ASP A 363 0.65 1.72 13.66
C ASP A 363 -0.33 1.29 14.76
N ILE A 364 0.20 0.84 15.89
CA ILE A 364 -0.59 0.39 17.04
C ILE A 364 -0.27 1.25 18.28
N GLY A 365 -1.29 1.67 19.00
CA GLY A 365 -1.14 2.50 20.20
C GLY A 365 -0.46 1.79 21.38
N ARG A 366 0.14 2.59 22.29
CA ARG A 366 0.68 2.07 23.57
C ARG A 366 -0.42 1.45 24.44
N PRO A 367 -0.13 0.33 25.14
CA PRO A 367 1.19 -0.28 25.34
C PRO A 367 1.58 -1.31 24.27
N PHE A 368 0.72 -1.63 23.32
CA PHE A 368 0.93 -2.72 22.35
C PHE A 368 2.07 -2.43 21.38
N SER A 369 2.31 -1.18 21.03
CA SER A 369 3.46 -0.77 20.20
C SER A 369 4.81 -1.16 20.79
N LEU A 370 4.92 -1.40 22.11
CA LEU A 370 6.15 -1.86 22.75
C LEU A 370 6.57 -3.29 22.34
N TRP A 371 5.67 -4.06 21.74
CA TRP A 371 5.94 -5.41 21.21
C TRP A 371 6.35 -5.42 19.75
N LEU A 372 6.15 -4.31 19.04
CA LEU A 372 6.44 -4.18 17.63
C LEU A 372 7.94 -4.14 17.35
N ASN A 373 8.33 -4.69 16.22
CA ASN A 373 9.68 -4.60 15.70
C ASN A 373 9.78 -3.41 14.75
N VAL A 374 10.27 -2.30 15.26
CA VAL A 374 10.38 -1.03 14.51
C VAL A 374 11.81 -0.70 14.07
N LYS A 375 12.73 -1.64 14.30
CA LYS A 375 14.16 -1.44 14.02
C LYS A 375 14.46 -1.32 12.52
N ASN A 376 13.58 -1.88 11.69
CA ASN A 376 13.74 -1.92 10.24
C ASN A 376 12.94 -0.81 9.54
N PHE A 377 12.25 0.05 10.28
CA PHE A 377 11.53 1.16 9.66
C PHE A 377 12.48 2.13 8.98
N ILE A 378 12.13 2.52 7.77
CA ILE A 378 12.66 3.74 7.18
C ILE A 378 12.07 4.96 7.90
N THR A 379 12.67 6.12 7.74
CA THR A 379 12.16 7.32 8.41
C THR A 379 10.81 7.75 7.82
N ALA A 380 10.04 8.53 8.56
CA ALA A 380 8.78 9.08 8.05
C ALA A 380 9.03 9.99 6.83
N GLU A 381 10.11 10.75 6.85
CA GLU A 381 10.53 11.61 5.76
C GLU A 381 10.85 10.81 4.50
N ASP A 382 11.56 9.68 4.62
CA ASP A 382 11.86 8.79 3.50
C ASP A 382 10.57 8.19 2.93
N GLN A 383 9.66 7.72 3.79
CA GLN A 383 8.39 7.14 3.37
C GLN A 383 7.49 8.16 2.65
N GLN A 384 7.46 9.40 3.14
CA GLN A 384 6.75 10.51 2.51
C GLN A 384 7.40 10.95 1.20
N GLU A 385 8.74 10.88 1.10
CA GLU A 385 9.45 11.18 -0.15
C GLU A 385 9.09 10.19 -1.25
N ILE A 386 9.06 8.88 -0.92
CA ILE A 386 8.62 7.85 -1.87
C ILE A 386 7.20 8.15 -2.37
N LEU A 387 6.28 8.48 -1.47
CA LEU A 387 4.89 8.80 -1.85
C LEU A 387 4.81 10.04 -2.75
N LYS A 388 5.60 11.09 -2.48
CA LYS A 388 5.65 12.30 -3.33
C LYS A 388 6.11 11.96 -4.74
N ILE A 389 7.24 11.26 -4.87
CA ILE A 389 7.84 10.92 -6.16
C ILE A 389 6.92 10.03 -6.98
N ALA A 390 6.47 8.91 -6.39
CA ALA A 390 5.60 7.96 -7.07
C ALA A 390 4.27 8.61 -7.51
N SER A 391 3.66 9.41 -6.63
CA SER A 391 2.42 10.12 -6.96
C SER A 391 2.63 11.15 -8.07
N LEU A 392 3.73 11.92 -8.06
CA LEU A 392 3.97 12.94 -9.07
C LEU A 392 4.17 12.30 -10.46
N VAL A 393 4.99 11.25 -10.56
CA VAL A 393 5.23 10.56 -11.83
C VAL A 393 3.94 9.95 -12.37
N PHE A 394 3.18 9.27 -11.52
CA PHE A 394 1.92 8.66 -11.90
C PHE A 394 0.89 9.70 -12.36
N LEU A 395 0.70 10.78 -11.61
CA LEU A 395 -0.23 11.85 -11.95
C LEU A 395 0.18 12.61 -13.22
N ASP A 396 1.48 12.85 -13.42
CA ASP A 396 1.97 13.49 -14.65
C ASP A 396 1.69 12.59 -15.88
N LYS A 397 1.84 11.26 -15.75
CA LYS A 397 1.46 10.31 -16.80
C LYS A 397 -0.04 10.29 -17.02
N SER A 398 -0.83 10.06 -15.97
CA SER A 398 -2.28 9.81 -16.06
C SER A 398 -3.10 11.06 -16.39
N LEU A 399 -2.77 12.22 -15.79
CA LEU A 399 -3.59 13.43 -15.91
C LEU A 399 -3.01 14.46 -16.89
N LYS A 400 -1.68 14.46 -17.12
CA LYS A 400 -1.04 15.43 -18.02
C LYS A 400 -0.46 14.77 -19.28
N GLY A 401 -0.52 13.43 -19.41
CA GLY A 401 -0.01 12.69 -20.55
C GLY A 401 1.50 12.87 -20.76
N LYS A 402 2.27 13.05 -19.69
CA LYS A 402 3.72 13.21 -19.74
C LYS A 402 4.43 11.87 -19.59
N ASP A 403 5.23 11.51 -20.58
CA ASP A 403 5.99 10.25 -20.61
C ASP A 403 7.45 10.40 -20.14
N THR A 404 7.91 11.60 -19.81
CA THR A 404 9.33 11.89 -19.60
C THR A 404 10.00 10.99 -18.56
N TYR A 405 9.30 10.64 -17.49
CA TYR A 405 9.77 9.77 -16.41
C TYR A 405 8.78 8.63 -16.11
N ALA A 406 7.87 8.33 -17.04
CA ALA A 406 6.85 7.29 -16.85
C ALA A 406 7.45 5.89 -16.70
N ASP A 407 8.66 5.67 -17.21
CA ASP A 407 9.41 4.43 -17.02
C ASP A 407 9.82 4.17 -15.54
N PHE A 408 9.71 5.14 -14.64
CA PHE A 408 9.75 4.90 -13.20
C PHE A 408 8.67 3.90 -12.74
N LEU A 409 7.51 3.91 -13.38
CA LEU A 409 6.38 3.03 -13.03
C LEU A 409 6.59 1.59 -13.48
N THR A 410 7.57 1.34 -14.36
CA THR A 410 7.92 0.01 -14.88
C THR A 410 9.29 -0.46 -14.41
N ASP A 411 10.20 0.44 -14.09
CA ASP A 411 11.59 0.17 -13.71
C ASP A 411 12.11 1.21 -12.70
N TYR A 412 11.67 1.09 -11.45
CA TYR A 412 12.15 1.96 -10.38
C TYR A 412 13.67 1.88 -10.18
N ALA A 413 14.29 0.74 -10.51
CA ALA A 413 15.72 0.52 -10.27
C ALA A 413 16.61 1.51 -11.03
N LYS A 414 16.14 1.99 -12.18
CA LYS A 414 16.78 3.06 -12.94
C LYS A 414 16.86 4.39 -12.15
N TYR A 415 15.96 4.56 -11.18
CA TYR A 415 15.80 5.78 -10.36
C TYR A 415 16.26 5.61 -8.91
N GLU A 416 16.94 4.50 -8.59
CA GLU A 416 17.30 4.12 -7.21
C GLU A 416 18.14 5.18 -6.49
N GLU A 417 19.01 5.93 -7.20
CA GLU A 417 19.79 7.04 -6.63
C GLU A 417 18.93 8.17 -6.05
N TYR A 418 17.67 8.29 -6.50
CA TYR A 418 16.74 9.36 -6.10
C TYR A 418 15.73 8.90 -5.06
N LEU A 419 15.71 7.62 -4.78
CA LEU A 419 14.82 7.01 -3.79
C LEU A 419 15.55 6.75 -2.48
N PRO A 420 14.86 6.75 -1.34
CA PRO A 420 15.40 6.27 -0.08
C PRO A 420 15.95 4.84 -0.19
N GLU A 421 17.09 4.59 0.49
CA GLU A 421 17.78 3.30 0.45
C GLU A 421 16.94 2.21 1.18
N THR A 422 16.16 1.44 0.42
CA THR A 422 15.42 0.26 0.89
C THR A 422 15.17 -0.69 -0.28
N LEU A 423 14.51 -1.82 -0.01
CA LEU A 423 14.07 -2.73 -1.07
C LEU A 423 12.68 -2.34 -1.57
N TYR A 424 12.52 -2.41 -2.88
CA TYR A 424 11.25 -2.21 -3.54
C TYR A 424 10.90 -3.44 -4.37
N VAL A 425 9.62 -3.78 -4.42
CA VAL A 425 9.06 -4.73 -5.38
C VAL A 425 8.00 -4.00 -6.18
N GLN A 426 8.05 -4.11 -7.49
CA GLN A 426 7.18 -3.39 -8.40
C GLN A 426 6.47 -4.34 -9.34
N GLN A 427 5.20 -4.05 -9.62
CA GLN A 427 4.41 -4.66 -10.67
C GLN A 427 3.88 -3.57 -11.59
N TYR A 428 3.65 -3.91 -12.84
CA TYR A 428 3.13 -2.98 -13.84
C TYR A 428 2.30 -3.72 -14.88
N GLU A 429 1.16 -3.14 -15.20
CA GLU A 429 0.27 -3.61 -16.24
C GLU A 429 -0.22 -2.43 -17.10
N THR A 430 -0.53 -2.69 -18.35
CA THR A 430 -1.04 -1.69 -19.30
C THR A 430 -2.09 -2.30 -20.22
N SER A 431 -3.06 -1.50 -20.63
CA SER A 431 -4.08 -1.90 -21.61
C SER A 431 -3.53 -2.31 -22.98
N ASP A 432 -2.31 -1.88 -23.31
CA ASP A 432 -1.60 -2.27 -24.53
C ASP A 432 -0.91 -3.64 -24.43
N ALA A 433 -0.90 -4.28 -23.25
CA ALA A 433 -0.28 -5.57 -23.02
C ALA A 433 -1.01 -6.67 -23.81
N LEU A 434 -0.21 -7.52 -24.46
CA LEU A 434 -0.68 -8.78 -25.03
C LEU A 434 -0.40 -9.89 -24.02
N PHE A 435 -1.46 -10.44 -23.49
CA PHE A 435 -1.39 -11.44 -22.46
C PHE A 435 -0.96 -12.79 -23.05
N ILE A 436 0.01 -13.46 -22.44
CA ILE A 436 0.53 -14.76 -22.89
C ILE A 436 -0.11 -15.87 -22.06
N THR A 437 -0.02 -15.81 -20.74
CA THR A 437 -0.61 -16.76 -19.79
C THR A 437 -0.61 -16.18 -18.38
N ASP A 438 -1.63 -16.53 -17.60
CA ASP A 438 -1.72 -16.32 -16.15
C ASP A 438 -1.81 -17.65 -15.39
N TYR A 439 -1.77 -18.77 -16.13
CA TYR A 439 -1.89 -20.13 -15.61
C TYR A 439 -3.26 -20.43 -14.97
N GLU A 440 -4.32 -19.73 -15.39
CA GLU A 440 -5.70 -19.91 -14.92
C GLU A 440 -6.58 -20.67 -15.93
N GLU A 441 -6.08 -20.95 -17.13
CA GLU A 441 -6.88 -21.44 -18.25
C GLU A 441 -7.43 -22.85 -18.07
N ASP A 442 -6.63 -23.78 -17.56
CA ASP A 442 -7.03 -25.18 -17.32
C ASP A 442 -6.03 -25.93 -16.43
N SER A 443 -6.11 -27.24 -16.36
CA SER A 443 -5.20 -28.11 -15.59
C SER A 443 -4.18 -28.87 -16.47
N ASP A 444 -4.05 -28.53 -17.74
CA ASP A 444 -3.13 -29.16 -18.69
C ASP A 444 -1.85 -28.30 -18.80
N LEU A 445 -0.75 -28.78 -18.21
CA LEU A 445 0.53 -28.07 -18.18
C LEU A 445 1.14 -27.83 -19.58
N GLU A 446 0.65 -28.51 -20.63
CA GLU A 446 1.15 -28.39 -22.00
C GLU A 446 0.40 -27.33 -22.82
N THR A 447 -0.60 -26.65 -22.22
CA THR A 447 -1.41 -25.60 -22.86
C THR A 447 -1.10 -24.22 -22.33
N ALA A 448 -1.39 -23.21 -23.13
CA ALA A 448 -1.44 -21.80 -22.77
C ALA A 448 -2.46 -21.08 -23.67
N PRO A 449 -3.09 -19.97 -23.24
CA PRO A 449 -4.08 -19.25 -24.05
C PRO A 449 -3.62 -18.88 -25.46
N CYS A 450 -2.31 -18.64 -25.62
CA CYS A 450 -1.71 -18.23 -26.89
C CYS A 450 -0.93 -19.34 -27.61
N GLY A 451 -0.95 -20.59 -27.11
CA GLY A 451 -0.16 -21.64 -27.74
C GLY A 451 0.05 -22.91 -26.90
N SER A 452 1.18 -23.54 -27.02
CA SER A 452 1.53 -24.76 -26.30
C SER A 452 2.78 -24.59 -25.48
N VAL A 453 2.86 -25.37 -24.38
CA VAL A 453 3.96 -25.31 -23.42
C VAL A 453 4.77 -26.61 -23.45
N SER A 454 6.07 -26.49 -23.31
CA SER A 454 6.98 -27.64 -23.13
C SER A 454 8.09 -27.33 -22.13
N ALA A 455 8.51 -28.33 -21.38
CA ALA A 455 9.60 -28.21 -20.42
C ALA A 455 10.50 -29.44 -20.41
N GLU A 456 11.82 -29.22 -20.40
CA GLU A 456 12.80 -30.33 -20.34
C GLU A 456 13.85 -30.07 -19.25
N HIS A 457 14.36 -31.15 -18.70
CA HIS A 457 15.45 -31.20 -17.72
C HIS A 457 15.15 -30.55 -16.35
N PHE A 458 13.88 -30.28 -16.05
CA PHE A 458 13.46 -29.94 -14.69
C PHE A 458 13.28 -31.20 -13.83
N THR A 459 13.42 -31.05 -12.53
CA THR A 459 13.06 -32.05 -11.52
C THR A 459 11.66 -31.89 -10.98
N MET A 460 11.06 -30.73 -11.21
CA MET A 460 9.68 -30.39 -10.92
C MET A 460 9.22 -29.32 -11.92
N TRP A 461 8.04 -29.51 -12.43
CA TRP A 461 7.27 -28.58 -13.21
C TRP A 461 5.80 -28.75 -12.80
N THR A 462 5.23 -27.74 -12.22
CA THR A 462 3.85 -27.72 -11.74
C THR A 462 3.28 -26.34 -11.94
N GLU A 463 1.98 -26.27 -12.08
CA GLU A 463 1.20 -25.06 -11.86
C GLU A 463 0.58 -25.15 -10.48
N GLU A 464 0.78 -24.14 -9.66
CA GLU A 464 0.38 -24.15 -8.26
C GLU A 464 -0.41 -22.89 -7.94
N GLU A 465 -1.52 -23.06 -7.21
CA GLU A 465 -2.22 -21.94 -6.59
C GLU A 465 -1.25 -21.22 -5.63
N LEU A 466 -1.11 -19.92 -5.79
CA LEU A 466 -0.34 -19.08 -4.88
C LEU A 466 -1.14 -18.95 -3.59
N ALA A 467 -0.86 -19.84 -2.65
CA ALA A 467 -1.50 -19.77 -1.33
C ALA A 467 -1.01 -18.52 -0.60
N ASP A 468 -1.94 -17.65 -0.24
CA ASP A 468 -1.68 -16.63 0.75
C ASP A 468 -1.24 -17.28 2.07
N SER A 469 -0.34 -16.59 2.80
CA SER A 469 -0.09 -16.93 4.19
C SER A 469 -1.46 -17.01 4.88
N GLU A 470 -1.63 -17.92 5.84
CA GLU A 470 -2.87 -18.24 6.57
C GLU A 470 -3.68 -17.04 7.12
N SER A 471 -3.73 -15.94 6.39
CA SER A 471 -4.51 -14.76 6.69
C SER A 471 -5.99 -15.08 6.50
N ALA A 472 -6.78 -14.82 7.53
CA ALA A 472 -8.23 -15.01 7.49
C ALA A 472 -8.95 -13.99 6.58
N MET A 473 -8.22 -13.14 5.86
CA MET A 473 -8.78 -11.98 5.15
C MET A 473 -8.85 -12.13 3.62
N GLY A 474 -8.34 -13.18 3.04
CA GLY A 474 -8.46 -13.42 1.59
C GLY A 474 -7.71 -14.69 1.21
N LYS A 475 -8.24 -15.46 0.29
CA LYS A 475 -7.51 -16.47 -0.46
C LYS A 475 -7.23 -15.84 -1.81
N ARG A 476 -5.98 -15.76 -2.18
CA ARG A 476 -5.62 -15.57 -3.57
C ARG A 476 -5.89 -16.88 -4.30
N GLU A 477 -6.54 -16.77 -5.42
CA GLU A 477 -6.82 -17.89 -6.31
C GLU A 477 -5.92 -17.84 -7.55
N ASN A 478 -4.86 -17.03 -7.56
CA ASN A 478 -3.93 -16.90 -8.68
C ASN A 478 -2.98 -18.10 -8.74
N HIS A 479 -2.71 -18.57 -9.94
CA HIS A 479 -1.75 -19.63 -10.19
C HIS A 479 -0.40 -19.09 -10.68
N ALA A 480 0.64 -19.91 -10.54
CA ALA A 480 1.95 -19.66 -11.11
C ALA A 480 2.63 -20.96 -11.48
N VAL A 481 3.46 -20.92 -12.51
CA VAL A 481 4.31 -22.06 -12.85
C VAL A 481 5.48 -22.15 -11.88
N ARG A 482 5.70 -23.32 -11.30
CA ARG A 482 6.85 -23.61 -10.44
C ARG A 482 7.82 -24.57 -11.14
N LEU A 483 9.04 -24.10 -11.29
CA LEU A 483 10.11 -24.82 -11.96
C LEU A 483 11.25 -25.13 -10.99
N LYS A 484 11.74 -26.36 -10.96
CA LYS A 484 12.88 -26.76 -10.14
C LYS A 484 13.88 -27.58 -10.95
N TRP A 485 15.15 -27.18 -10.90
CA TRP A 485 16.25 -27.89 -11.54
C TRP A 485 17.40 -28.17 -10.58
N LYS A 486 18.28 -29.12 -10.90
CA LYS A 486 19.34 -29.61 -10.00
C LYS A 486 20.74 -29.41 -10.50
N ASP A 487 20.94 -29.40 -11.79
CA ASP A 487 22.29 -29.43 -12.36
C ASP A 487 22.44 -28.48 -13.57
N THR A 488 23.66 -28.47 -14.10
CA THR A 488 24.09 -27.59 -15.17
C THR A 488 23.63 -28.02 -16.56
N LYS A 489 22.74 -29.04 -16.69
CA LYS A 489 22.10 -29.29 -17.98
C LYS A 489 21.11 -28.17 -18.23
N ALA A 490 21.15 -27.64 -19.44
CA ALA A 490 20.22 -26.61 -19.87
C ALA A 490 18.78 -27.11 -19.74
N ALA A 491 18.14 -26.77 -18.62
CA ALA A 491 16.71 -26.90 -18.49
C ALA A 491 16.06 -25.75 -19.26
N TYR A 492 14.95 -26.01 -19.92
CA TYR A 492 14.18 -24.97 -20.59
C TYR A 492 12.69 -25.16 -20.40
N TYR A 493 11.99 -24.07 -20.30
CA TYR A 493 10.55 -23.93 -20.34
C TYR A 493 10.23 -23.06 -21.55
N GLU A 494 9.42 -23.54 -22.46
CA GLU A 494 9.12 -22.90 -23.74
C GLU A 494 7.60 -22.74 -23.89
N ILE A 495 7.17 -21.56 -24.23
CA ILE A 495 5.81 -21.27 -24.69
C ILE A 495 5.92 -21.03 -26.21
N ALA A 496 5.40 -21.97 -27.01
CA ALA A 496 5.34 -21.84 -28.45
C ALA A 496 4.01 -21.18 -28.85
N LEU A 497 4.07 -19.95 -29.32
CA LEU A 497 2.89 -19.20 -29.71
C LEU A 497 2.27 -19.75 -30.99
N ASP A 498 0.95 -19.93 -31.05
CA ASP A 498 0.20 -20.36 -32.23
C ASP A 498 0.31 -19.33 -33.35
N GLU A 499 0.29 -18.05 -33.02
CA GLU A 499 0.46 -16.94 -33.95
C GLU A 499 1.58 -16.00 -33.47
N PRO A 500 2.39 -15.47 -34.39
CA PRO A 500 3.45 -14.54 -34.01
C PRO A 500 2.90 -13.25 -33.44
N MET A 501 3.46 -12.77 -32.33
CA MET A 501 3.17 -11.48 -31.75
C MET A 501 4.17 -10.42 -32.22
N ALA A 502 3.64 -9.25 -32.62
CA ALA A 502 4.48 -8.10 -32.97
C ALA A 502 4.82 -7.33 -31.70
N MET A 503 6.08 -7.33 -31.29
CA MET A 503 6.50 -6.65 -30.05
C MET A 503 6.71 -5.14 -30.22
N GLY A 504 6.83 -4.61 -31.46
CA GLY A 504 7.12 -3.20 -31.68
C GLY A 504 8.35 -2.72 -30.92
N GLU A 505 8.21 -1.64 -30.16
CA GLU A 505 9.22 -1.15 -29.20
C GLU A 505 8.98 -1.67 -27.76
N GLY A 506 8.03 -2.60 -27.60
CA GLY A 506 7.66 -3.18 -26.32
C GLY A 506 8.65 -4.23 -25.82
N GLY A 507 8.39 -4.75 -24.63
CA GLY A 507 9.15 -5.79 -23.95
C GLY A 507 8.28 -6.95 -23.49
N ILE A 508 8.88 -7.97 -22.89
CA ILE A 508 8.18 -8.98 -22.12
C ILE A 508 8.24 -8.61 -20.65
N CYS A 509 7.10 -8.67 -20.00
CA CYS A 509 6.95 -8.50 -18.57
C CYS A 509 6.46 -9.81 -17.95
N PHE A 510 7.01 -10.21 -16.81
CA PHE A 510 6.54 -11.34 -16.02
C PHE A 510 6.98 -11.17 -14.56
N ASP A 511 6.18 -11.68 -13.64
CA ASP A 511 6.53 -11.75 -12.25
C ASP A 511 7.31 -13.04 -11.95
N ALA A 512 8.35 -12.94 -11.14
CA ALA A 512 9.17 -14.09 -10.77
C ALA A 512 9.72 -13.98 -9.35
N MET A 513 9.87 -15.13 -8.67
CA MET A 513 10.41 -15.21 -7.32
C MET A 513 11.35 -16.40 -7.16
N ASP A 514 12.41 -16.21 -6.38
CA ASP A 514 13.31 -17.29 -5.95
C ASP A 514 12.70 -18.01 -4.73
N LEU A 515 12.29 -19.27 -4.90
CA LEU A 515 11.69 -20.11 -3.86
C LEU A 515 12.70 -20.94 -3.06
N ARG A 516 14.01 -20.69 -3.19
CA ARG A 516 15.01 -21.40 -2.38
C ARG A 516 14.88 -21.02 -0.91
N GLU A 517 14.83 -22.02 0.00
CA GLU A 517 14.69 -21.82 1.45
C GLU A 517 15.86 -21.05 2.09
N LYS A 518 17.01 -21.05 1.46
CA LYS A 518 18.18 -20.27 1.86
C LYS A 518 18.68 -19.54 0.63
N ALA A 519 18.76 -18.22 0.74
CA ALA A 519 19.52 -17.45 -0.23
C ALA A 519 20.94 -18.03 -0.25
N GLU A 520 21.25 -18.79 -1.28
CA GLU A 520 22.63 -19.21 -1.55
C GLU A 520 23.47 -17.98 -1.84
N ASN A 521 24.79 -18.09 -1.73
CA ASN A 521 25.68 -16.94 -1.92
C ASN A 521 25.66 -16.38 -3.35
N GLU A 522 25.00 -17.09 -4.26
CA GLU A 522 24.85 -16.71 -5.67
C GLU A 522 23.38 -16.41 -5.98
N PRO A 523 23.07 -15.30 -6.66
CA PRO A 523 21.72 -15.03 -7.12
C PRO A 523 21.25 -16.13 -8.05
N MET A 524 19.93 -16.36 -8.08
CA MET A 524 19.34 -17.22 -9.09
C MET A 524 19.40 -16.52 -10.44
N ASP A 525 19.81 -17.26 -11.45
CA ASP A 525 19.97 -16.72 -12.80
C ASP A 525 19.39 -17.66 -13.85
N PHE A 526 18.77 -17.08 -14.86
CA PHE A 526 18.29 -17.78 -16.06
C PHE A 526 18.26 -16.81 -17.25
N SER A 527 18.15 -17.35 -18.45
CA SER A 527 18.05 -16.53 -19.65
C SER A 527 16.63 -16.58 -20.21
N VAL A 528 16.11 -15.42 -20.56
CA VAL A 528 14.90 -15.28 -21.39
C VAL A 528 15.33 -15.27 -22.85
N VAL A 529 14.73 -16.14 -23.65
CA VAL A 529 15.06 -16.29 -25.07
C VAL A 529 13.81 -16.04 -25.91
N LEU A 530 13.88 -15.07 -26.80
CA LEU A 530 12.85 -14.78 -27.77
C LEU A 530 13.29 -15.33 -29.13
N THR A 531 12.40 -16.06 -29.78
CA THR A 531 12.66 -16.60 -31.14
C THR A 531 11.64 -16.04 -32.12
N ASP A 532 12.09 -15.37 -33.18
CA ASP A 532 11.21 -14.84 -34.22
C ASP A 532 10.77 -15.91 -35.26
N ILE A 533 9.86 -15.52 -36.15
CA ILE A 533 9.35 -16.38 -37.22
C ILE A 533 10.42 -16.84 -38.21
N HIS A 534 11.60 -16.25 -38.22
CA HIS A 534 12.73 -16.62 -39.05
C HIS A 534 13.75 -17.50 -38.32
N GLY A 535 13.51 -17.79 -37.03
CA GLY A 535 14.42 -18.55 -36.18
C GLY A 535 15.58 -17.72 -35.60
N ASN A 536 15.57 -16.38 -35.74
CA ASN A 536 16.54 -15.55 -35.06
C ASN A 536 16.22 -15.50 -33.55
N ARG A 537 17.27 -15.47 -32.75
CA ARG A 537 17.14 -15.52 -31.29
C ARG A 537 17.72 -14.27 -30.66
N ALA A 538 16.92 -13.63 -29.78
CA ALA A 538 17.38 -12.64 -28.83
C ALA A 538 17.47 -13.30 -27.44
N VAL A 539 18.55 -13.05 -26.72
CA VAL A 539 18.80 -13.64 -25.38
C VAL A 539 19.11 -12.53 -24.41
N SER A 540 18.41 -12.49 -23.31
CA SER A 540 18.69 -11.63 -22.16
C SER A 540 18.87 -12.50 -20.92
N THR A 541 19.96 -12.31 -20.19
CA THR A 541 20.22 -12.99 -18.93
C THR A 541 19.63 -12.16 -17.79
N LEU A 542 18.92 -12.78 -16.87
CA LEU A 542 18.22 -12.08 -15.81
C LEU A 542 19.18 -11.20 -14.98
N CYS A 543 20.31 -11.77 -14.56
CA CYS A 543 21.31 -11.02 -13.75
C CYS A 543 21.99 -9.87 -14.49
N ASP A 544 21.84 -9.76 -15.82
CA ASP A 544 22.30 -8.59 -16.58
C ASP A 544 21.32 -7.40 -16.48
N SER A 545 20.08 -7.66 -16.10
CA SER A 545 19.00 -6.67 -16.05
C SER A 545 18.49 -6.42 -14.63
N THR A 546 18.34 -7.48 -13.83
CA THR A 546 17.78 -7.42 -12.49
C THR A 546 18.24 -8.59 -11.64
N ILE A 547 17.94 -8.56 -10.36
CA ILE A 547 18.17 -9.70 -9.46
C ILE A 547 16.84 -10.23 -8.97
N LEU A 548 16.67 -11.53 -9.07
CA LEU A 548 15.49 -12.19 -8.52
C LEU A 548 15.58 -12.24 -6.99
N TYR A 549 14.57 -11.66 -6.35
CA TYR A 549 14.48 -11.65 -4.90
C TYR A 549 13.98 -13.01 -4.40
N PRO A 550 14.65 -13.63 -3.43
CA PRO A 550 14.03 -14.69 -2.66
C PRO A 550 12.97 -14.09 -1.75
N ALA A 551 11.99 -14.90 -1.37
CA ALA A 551 11.02 -14.48 -0.36
C ALA A 551 11.74 -14.00 0.91
N PHE A 552 11.52 -12.75 1.29
CA PHE A 552 12.05 -12.22 2.54
C PHE A 552 10.91 -12.04 3.54
N PRO A 553 10.90 -12.88 4.57
CA PRO A 553 9.86 -12.82 5.59
C PRO A 553 10.03 -11.55 6.42
N VAL A 554 9.01 -10.72 6.44
CA VAL A 554 8.94 -9.56 7.30
C VAL A 554 8.48 -10.00 8.70
N LYS A 555 9.19 -9.57 9.73
CA LYS A 555 8.85 -9.86 11.13
C LYS A 555 8.34 -8.60 11.81
N LEU A 556 7.04 -8.51 11.96
CA LEU A 556 6.36 -7.34 12.49
C LEU A 556 6.48 -7.20 14.00
N SER A 557 6.68 -8.30 14.73
CA SER A 557 6.83 -8.29 16.18
C SER A 557 8.19 -8.79 16.66
N LYS A 558 8.61 -8.31 17.84
CA LYS A 558 9.83 -8.80 18.51
C LYS A 558 9.74 -10.28 18.89
N LEU A 559 8.53 -10.79 19.09
CA LEU A 559 8.32 -12.21 19.42
C LEU A 559 8.56 -13.10 18.20
N GLN A 560 8.18 -12.70 17.02
CA GLN A 560 8.44 -13.44 15.77
C GLN A 560 9.95 -13.64 15.56
N TYR A 561 10.78 -12.66 15.87
CA TYR A 561 12.24 -12.82 15.84
C TYR A 561 12.76 -13.88 16.82
N ILE A 562 12.21 -13.95 18.03
CA ILE A 562 12.62 -14.90 19.06
C ILE A 562 12.12 -16.31 18.73
N THR A 563 10.91 -16.44 18.22
CA THR A 563 10.30 -17.74 17.92
C THR A 563 10.74 -18.32 16.59
N GLY A 564 11.38 -17.53 15.73
CA GLY A 564 11.79 -17.94 14.38
C GLY A 564 10.63 -18.13 13.41
N LYS A 565 9.41 -17.67 13.76
CA LYS A 565 8.24 -17.73 12.88
C LYS A 565 8.27 -16.56 11.91
N ASN A 566 7.88 -16.85 10.68
CA ASN A 566 7.59 -15.87 9.64
C ASN A 566 6.06 -15.76 9.50
N GLU A 567 5.57 -14.62 9.18
CA GLU A 567 4.21 -14.46 8.65
C GLU A 567 4.22 -14.68 7.17
#